data_834d12ed75ba779393cdefbba74b3044
#
_entry.id   834d12ed75ba779393cdefbba74b3044
#
_cell.length_a   1.000
_cell.length_b   1.000
_cell.length_c   1.000
_cell.angle_alpha   90.00
_cell.angle_beta   90.00
_cell.angle_gamma   90.00
#
_symmetry.space_group_name_H-M   'P 1'
#
loop_
_entity.id
_entity.type
_entity.pdbx_description
1 polymer ?
#
loop_
_entity_poly.entity_id
_entity_poly.type
_entity_poly.pdbx_seq_one_letter_code
_entity_poly.pdbx_strand_id
1 'polypeptide(L)'
;MKAQSNSSKFYIPQFKLDSGELLENVEIAYTTEGRLSESRDNAILVFHALTGSHMLAGSYQQLDNPGIPWNEELETGWWDGFVGPNKIIDTIRYFVI
;
A
#
# COMPACT_ATOMS: atom_id res chain seq x y z
N MET A 1 13.28 13.51 9.53
CA MET A 1 11.82 13.52 9.37
C MET A 1 11.45 12.58 8.22
N LYS A 2 10.53 11.66 8.45
CA LYS A 2 10.05 10.76 7.40
C LYS A 2 9.09 11.52 6.48
N ALA A 3 9.18 11.26 5.18
CA ALA A 3 8.17 11.75 4.25
C ALA A 3 6.82 11.13 4.61
N GLN A 4 5.76 11.93 4.54
CA GLN A 4 4.43 11.44 4.78
C GLN A 4 3.93 10.63 3.59
N SER A 5 3.48 9.42 3.85
CA SER A 5 2.87 8.56 2.84
C SER A 5 1.36 8.72 2.82
N ASN A 6 0.77 8.55 1.66
CA ASN A 6 -0.66 8.67 1.46
C ASN A 6 -1.28 7.31 1.14
N SER A 7 -2.41 7.04 1.75
CA SER A 7 -3.26 5.90 1.42
C SER A 7 -4.24 6.30 0.32
N SER A 8 -4.43 5.43 -0.64
CA SER A 8 -5.39 5.60 -1.74
C SER A 8 -6.31 4.40 -1.82
N LYS A 9 -7.39 4.54 -2.58
CA LYS A 9 -8.35 3.46 -2.78
C LYS A 9 -8.59 3.26 -4.27
N PHE A 10 -8.66 2.01 -4.65
CA PHE A 10 -9.06 1.58 -5.99
C PHE A 10 -10.40 0.85 -5.91
N TYR A 11 -11.33 1.23 -6.76
CA TYR A 11 -12.69 0.68 -6.75
C TYR A 11 -12.93 -0.18 -7.98
N ILE A 12 -13.41 -1.40 -7.75
CA ILE A 12 -13.87 -2.29 -8.79
C ILE A 12 -15.39 -2.38 -8.67
N PRO A 13 -16.16 -1.85 -9.62
CA PRO A 13 -17.62 -1.85 -9.53
C PRO A 13 -18.21 -3.25 -9.40
N GLN A 14 -17.60 -4.21 -10.09
CA GLN A 14 -18.06 -5.60 -10.09
C GLN A 14 -16.89 -6.53 -10.34
N PHE A 15 -16.73 -7.54 -9.50
CA PHE A 15 -15.68 -8.54 -9.61
C PHE A 15 -16.28 -9.94 -9.54
N LYS A 16 -16.05 -10.73 -10.58
CA LYS A 16 -16.56 -12.12 -10.64
C LYS A 16 -15.55 -13.07 -10.01
N LEU A 17 -15.99 -13.82 -9.01
CA LEU A 17 -15.21 -14.88 -8.40
C LEU A 17 -15.17 -16.12 -9.30
N ASP A 18 -14.19 -16.99 -9.09
CA ASP A 18 -14.09 -18.27 -9.81
C ASP A 18 -15.32 -19.16 -9.62
N SER A 19 -16.01 -19.03 -8.46
CA SER A 19 -17.27 -19.72 -8.19
C SER A 19 -18.44 -19.23 -9.04
N GLY A 20 -18.29 -18.11 -9.75
CA GLY A 20 -19.36 -17.46 -10.50
C GLY A 20 -20.11 -16.38 -9.73
N GLU A 21 -19.90 -16.26 -8.42
CA GLU A 21 -20.49 -15.20 -7.62
C GLU A 21 -19.89 -13.84 -7.98
N LEU A 22 -20.71 -12.80 -7.85
CA LEU A 22 -20.28 -11.43 -8.12
C LEU A 22 -20.13 -10.66 -6.81
N LEU A 23 -18.97 -10.01 -6.65
CA LEU A 23 -18.77 -9.00 -5.61
C LEU A 23 -19.02 -7.61 -6.23
N GLU A 24 -19.83 -6.82 -5.54
CA GLU A 24 -20.10 -5.45 -5.98
C GLU A 24 -19.36 -4.44 -5.11
N ASN A 25 -18.94 -3.33 -5.73
CA ASN A 25 -18.28 -2.23 -5.03
C ASN A 25 -17.07 -2.66 -4.21
N VAL A 26 -16.19 -3.42 -4.84
CA VAL A 26 -14.94 -3.86 -4.19
C VAL A 26 -14.02 -2.67 -4.02
N GLU A 27 -13.58 -2.44 -2.79
CA GLU A 27 -12.68 -1.36 -2.42
C GLU A 27 -11.33 -1.94 -2.00
N ILE A 28 -10.26 -1.50 -2.67
CA ILE A 28 -8.90 -1.94 -2.35
C ILE A 28 -8.11 -0.72 -1.89
N ALA A 29 -7.69 -0.74 -0.62
CA ALA A 29 -6.78 0.27 -0.09
C ALA A 29 -5.34 -0.08 -0.46
N TYR A 30 -4.57 0.90 -0.87
CA TYR A 30 -3.17 0.71 -1.26
C TYR A 30 -2.35 1.96 -0.98
N THR A 31 -1.03 1.76 -0.94
CA THR A 31 -0.06 2.85 -0.87
C THR A 31 0.97 2.66 -1.96
N THR A 32 1.62 3.74 -2.35
CA THR A 32 2.71 3.70 -3.33
C THR A 32 3.93 4.41 -2.79
N GLU A 33 5.10 3.89 -3.12
CA GLU A 33 6.38 4.49 -2.81
C GLU A 33 7.24 4.48 -4.07
N GLY A 34 7.99 5.56 -4.28
CA GLY A 34 8.83 5.69 -5.47
C GLY A 34 8.08 6.18 -6.69
N ARG A 35 8.68 5.99 -7.86
CA ARG A 35 8.16 6.47 -9.14
C ARG A 35 8.16 5.37 -10.19
N LEU A 36 7.03 5.21 -10.85
CA LEU A 36 6.90 4.30 -11.97
C LEU A 36 7.69 4.83 -13.17
N SER A 37 8.55 3.98 -13.77
CA SER A 37 9.30 4.33 -14.96
C SER A 37 8.39 4.50 -16.19
N GLU A 38 8.87 5.20 -17.20
CA GLU A 38 8.13 5.35 -18.46
C GLU A 38 7.86 4.02 -19.13
N SER A 39 8.81 3.09 -19.07
CA SER A 39 8.67 1.73 -19.60
C SER A 39 7.82 0.82 -18.72
N ARG A 40 7.47 1.27 -17.50
CA ARG A 40 6.62 0.54 -16.55
C ARG A 40 7.17 -0.85 -16.20
N ASP A 41 8.49 -0.96 -16.09
CA ASP A 41 9.17 -2.22 -15.84
C ASP A 41 9.87 -2.27 -14.47
N ASN A 42 9.62 -1.28 -13.61
CA ASN A 42 10.24 -1.16 -12.29
C ASN A 42 9.24 -1.30 -11.13
N ALA A 43 8.07 -1.83 -11.36
CA ALA A 43 7.04 -1.98 -10.32
C ALA A 43 7.25 -3.24 -9.49
N ILE A 44 7.09 -3.10 -8.17
CA ILE A 44 7.06 -4.21 -7.22
C ILE A 44 5.73 -4.18 -6.49
N LEU A 45 4.97 -5.26 -6.57
CA LEU A 45 3.70 -5.40 -5.86
C LEU A 45 3.93 -6.18 -4.57
N VAL A 46 3.56 -5.57 -3.43
CA VAL A 46 3.72 -6.18 -2.11
C VAL A 46 2.36 -6.41 -1.47
N PHE A 47 2.12 -7.64 -1.05
CA PHE A 47 0.94 -8.01 -0.27
C PHE A 47 1.30 -8.16 1.19
N HIS A 48 0.49 -7.57 2.07
CA HIS A 48 0.67 -7.77 3.50
C HIS A 48 0.10 -9.11 3.97
N ALA A 49 0.57 -9.57 5.12
CA ALA A 49 0.00 -10.74 5.79
C ALA A 49 -1.38 -10.41 6.39
N LEU A 50 -2.12 -11.43 6.81
CA LEU A 50 -3.45 -11.27 7.41
C LEU A 50 -3.48 -10.25 8.55
N THR A 51 -2.41 -10.20 9.34
CA THR A 51 -2.28 -9.28 10.49
C THR A 51 -1.63 -7.95 10.13
N GLY A 52 -1.30 -7.73 8.87
CA GLY A 52 -0.68 -6.50 8.40
C GLY A 52 -1.69 -5.48 7.88
N SER A 53 -1.16 -4.49 7.17
CA SER A 53 -1.98 -3.46 6.51
C SER A 53 -1.32 -3.02 5.21
N HIS A 54 -2.05 -2.23 4.43
CA HIS A 54 -1.54 -1.64 3.20
C HIS A 54 -0.51 -0.51 3.45
N MET A 55 -0.28 -0.12 4.69
CA MET A 55 0.68 0.93 5.08
C MET A 55 2.08 0.35 5.20
N LEU A 56 2.78 0.28 4.06
CA LEU A 56 4.04 -0.45 3.91
C LEU A 56 5.23 0.30 4.48
N ALA A 57 5.42 1.55 4.09
CA ALA A 57 6.59 2.35 4.42
C ALA A 57 6.21 3.81 4.64
N GLY A 58 7.10 4.57 5.26
CA GLY A 58 6.88 5.98 5.53
C GLY A 58 6.04 6.23 6.77
N SER A 59 5.47 7.42 6.85
CA SER A 59 4.71 7.93 7.99
C SER A 59 3.27 8.21 7.57
N TYR A 60 2.33 7.86 8.43
CA TYR A 60 0.89 8.00 8.16
C TYR A 60 0.21 8.83 9.24
N GLN A 61 -0.78 9.62 8.82
CA GLN A 61 -1.74 10.25 9.72
C GLN A 61 -2.89 9.28 9.97
N GLN A 62 -3.62 9.51 11.06
CA GLN A 62 -4.82 8.75 11.34
C GLN A 62 -5.79 8.84 10.17
N LEU A 63 -6.20 7.68 9.66
CA LEU A 63 -7.13 7.59 8.55
C LEU A 63 -8.57 7.62 9.04
N ASP A 64 -9.46 8.22 8.24
CA ASP A 64 -10.90 8.06 8.43
C ASP A 64 -11.30 6.63 8.02
N ASN A 65 -12.00 5.93 8.91
CA ASN A 65 -12.46 4.56 8.67
C ASN A 65 -11.33 3.60 8.22
N PRO A 66 -10.27 3.43 9.04
CA PRO A 66 -9.14 2.58 8.64
C PRO A 66 -9.45 1.08 8.59
N GLY A 67 -10.65 0.65 9.01
CA GLY A 67 -11.05 -0.75 9.12
C GLY A 67 -10.54 -1.46 10.39
N ILE A 68 -9.64 -0.83 11.12
CA ILE A 68 -9.09 -1.29 12.40
C ILE A 68 -8.96 -0.10 13.34
N PRO A 69 -8.96 -0.32 14.66
CA PRO A 69 -8.69 0.77 15.62
C PRO A 69 -7.32 1.38 15.37
N TRP A 70 -7.27 2.70 15.27
CA TRP A 70 -6.01 3.42 15.08
C TRP A 70 -5.16 3.39 16.36
N ASN A 71 -3.86 3.19 16.22
CA ASN A 71 -2.89 3.30 17.30
C ASN A 71 -1.56 3.85 16.77
N GLU A 72 -0.63 4.16 17.65
CA GLU A 72 0.66 4.75 17.30
C GLU A 72 1.52 3.85 16.40
N GLU A 73 1.34 2.53 16.46
CA GLU A 73 2.08 1.59 15.61
C GLU A 73 1.73 1.78 14.13
N LEU A 74 0.53 2.29 13.83
CA LEU A 74 0.08 2.54 12.47
C LEU A 74 0.67 3.83 11.87
N GLU A 75 1.31 4.67 12.66
CA GLU A 75 1.94 5.89 12.16
C GLU A 75 3.16 5.62 11.30
N THR A 76 3.79 4.46 11.45
CA THR A 76 4.94 4.05 10.65
C THR A 76 4.59 2.80 9.86
N GLY A 77 4.93 2.78 8.57
CA GLY A 77 4.74 1.60 7.72
C GLY A 77 5.45 0.37 8.30
N TRP A 78 4.81 -0.79 8.19
CA TRP A 78 5.29 -2.02 8.85
C TRP A 78 6.62 -2.53 8.26
N TRP A 79 6.98 -2.11 7.06
CA TRP A 79 8.26 -2.47 6.43
C TRP A 79 9.16 -1.24 6.17
N ASP A 80 8.93 -0.17 6.88
CA ASP A 80 9.68 1.08 6.71
C ASP A 80 11.20 0.89 6.81
N GLY A 81 11.67 -0.06 7.59
CA GLY A 81 13.10 -0.38 7.68
C GLY A 81 13.70 -0.98 6.41
N PHE A 82 12.91 -1.58 5.54
CA PHE A 82 13.34 -2.27 4.33
C PHE A 82 12.99 -1.54 3.03
N VAL A 83 11.98 -0.69 3.04
CA VAL A 83 11.45 0.00 1.87
C VAL A 83 11.67 1.49 2.01
N GLY A 84 12.40 2.08 1.08
CA GLY A 84 12.69 3.50 1.08
C GLY A 84 13.93 3.82 0.26
N PRO A 85 14.31 5.12 0.17
CA PRO A 85 15.51 5.52 -0.55
C PRO A 85 16.77 4.85 0.03
N ASN A 86 17.54 4.20 -0.83
CA ASN A 86 18.78 3.50 -0.48
C ASN A 86 18.59 2.34 0.53
N LYS A 87 17.37 1.84 0.68
CA LYS A 87 17.07 0.66 1.49
C LYS A 87 17.09 -0.61 0.62
N ILE A 88 16.80 -1.76 1.20
CA ILE A 88 16.84 -3.05 0.50
C ILE A 88 15.90 -3.04 -0.72
N ILE A 89 14.68 -2.56 -0.54
CA ILE A 89 13.79 -2.23 -1.65
C ILE A 89 13.91 -0.73 -1.88
N ASP A 90 14.75 -0.37 -2.82
CA ASP A 90 15.17 1.02 -3.05
C ASP A 90 14.13 1.76 -3.89
N THR A 91 13.42 2.68 -3.27
CA THR A 91 12.37 3.47 -3.93
C THR A 91 12.89 4.56 -4.87
N ILE A 92 14.22 4.77 -4.93
CA ILE A 92 14.82 5.58 -5.98
C ILE A 92 14.76 4.82 -7.32
N ARG A 93 14.87 3.48 -7.27
CA ARG A 93 14.90 2.61 -8.46
C ARG A 93 13.56 1.97 -8.76
N TYR A 94 12.80 1.64 -7.74
CA TYR A 94 11.57 0.86 -7.87
C TYR A 94 10.35 1.65 -7.44
N PHE A 95 9.25 1.39 -8.13
CA PHE A 95 7.92 1.81 -7.75
C PHE A 95 7.24 0.68 -6.99
N VAL A 96 6.93 0.90 -5.71
CA VAL A 96 6.41 -0.14 -4.82
C VAL A 96 4.94 0.15 -4.52
N ILE A 97 4.10 -0.83 -4.74
CA ILE A 97 2.65 -0.75 -4.49
C ILE A 97 2.30 -1.72 -3.37
#